data_40b1a66dcf10e0b9609244b03d05a99d
#
_entry.id   40b1a66dcf10e0b9609244b03d05a99d
#
_cell.length_a   1.000
_cell.length_b   1.000
_cell.length_c   1.000
_cell.angle_alpha   90.00
_cell.angle_beta   90.00
_cell.angle_gamma   90.00
#
_symmetry.space_group_name_H-M   'P 1'
#
loop_
_entity.id
_entity.type
_entity.pdbx_description
1 polymer ?
#
loop_
_entity_poly.entity_id
_entity_poly.type
_entity_poly.pdbx_seq_one_letter_code
_entity_poly.pdbx_strand_id
1 'polypeptide(L)'
;MEIDPLPYKKINRRKEESEKMLKKSVKIILTVFCLLFVAVSAVSVDAAETTQTTQSGQTTVKKGLVKEKGKYYFYEVKEDGTSARIKNKWKNVKDAKTKKTYRYYFGKDGAAYAGSKDMFGRKKLAVKKIGGKQYGFDTNARMIKGVAASYLDSGEKLYAFNSKTGVYDVSKTKKIRKAYGYEKKAAPLKKLLGKPKKIKKGTGCYGNGKEYLLYYDNFVLSTGETAKGVEVIFGVM
;
A
#
# COMPACT_ATOMS: atom_id res chain seq x y z
N MET A 1 -37.51 -56.62 -6.33
CA MET A 1 -36.27 -55.83 -6.48
C MET A 1 -36.43 -54.56 -5.64
N GLU A 2 -36.02 -54.63 -4.41
CA GLU A 2 -36.25 -53.60 -3.40
C GLU A 2 -35.10 -52.58 -3.49
N ILE A 3 -35.44 -51.30 -3.66
CA ILE A 3 -34.46 -50.22 -3.80
C ILE A 3 -34.19 -49.64 -2.42
N ASP A 4 -32.95 -49.77 -1.96
CA ASP A 4 -32.45 -49.34 -0.65
C ASP A 4 -32.52 -47.80 -0.45
N PRO A 5 -33.15 -47.26 0.61
CA PRO A 5 -33.34 -45.82 0.80
C PRO A 5 -32.19 -45.15 1.58
N LEU A 6 -30.92 -45.45 1.31
CA LEU A 6 -29.79 -45.14 2.20
C LEU A 6 -28.88 -43.93 1.93
N PRO A 7 -29.08 -43.03 0.95
CA PRO A 7 -28.20 -41.86 0.95
C PRO A 7 -28.73 -40.66 1.75
N TYR A 8 -30.04 -40.53 1.95
CA TYR A 8 -30.65 -39.30 2.51
C TYR A 8 -30.43 -39.12 4.03
N LYS A 9 -30.47 -40.22 4.82
CA LYS A 9 -30.21 -40.17 6.27
C LYS A 9 -28.76 -39.80 6.61
N LYS A 10 -27.81 -40.20 5.77
CA LYS A 10 -26.38 -39.94 5.98
C LYS A 10 -26.02 -38.48 5.70
N ILE A 11 -26.71 -37.82 4.77
CA ILE A 11 -26.53 -36.41 4.41
C ILE A 11 -27.08 -35.49 5.51
N ASN A 12 -28.25 -35.80 6.05
CA ASN A 12 -28.83 -35.02 7.13
C ASN A 12 -28.05 -35.10 8.45
N ARG A 13 -27.52 -36.29 8.77
CA ARG A 13 -26.67 -36.46 9.95
C ARG A 13 -25.37 -35.63 9.87
N ARG A 14 -24.75 -35.57 8.69
CA ARG A 14 -23.56 -34.71 8.47
C ARG A 14 -23.89 -33.22 8.55
N LYS A 15 -25.06 -32.79 8.10
CA LYS A 15 -25.50 -31.39 8.25
C LYS A 15 -25.72 -31.01 9.72
N GLU A 16 -26.38 -31.87 10.51
CA GLU A 16 -26.59 -31.62 11.94
C GLU A 16 -25.27 -31.60 12.74
N GLU A 17 -24.32 -32.47 12.41
CA GLU A 17 -22.99 -32.47 13.04
C GLU A 17 -22.19 -31.22 12.67
N SER A 18 -22.25 -30.76 11.42
CA SER A 18 -21.57 -29.54 10.99
C SER A 18 -22.17 -28.28 11.64
N GLU A 19 -23.51 -28.20 11.82
CA GLU A 19 -24.14 -27.10 12.53
C GLU A 19 -23.83 -27.09 14.04
N LYS A 20 -23.77 -28.27 14.67
CA LYS A 20 -23.36 -28.39 16.08
C LYS A 20 -21.91 -27.98 16.28
N MET A 21 -21.01 -28.36 15.37
CA MET A 21 -19.61 -27.94 15.39
C MET A 21 -19.47 -26.43 15.18
N LEU A 22 -20.23 -25.86 14.23
CA LEU A 22 -20.23 -24.42 13.97
C LEU A 22 -20.74 -23.62 15.18
N LYS A 23 -21.84 -24.05 15.81
CA LYS A 23 -22.39 -23.43 17.02
C LYS A 23 -21.42 -23.52 18.22
N LYS A 24 -20.68 -24.63 18.34
CA LYS A 24 -19.67 -24.83 19.37
C LYS A 24 -18.45 -23.92 19.13
N SER A 25 -17.98 -23.78 17.89
CA SER A 25 -16.88 -22.88 17.50
C SER A 25 -17.25 -21.40 17.70
N VAL A 26 -18.48 -21.01 17.36
CA VAL A 26 -18.98 -19.63 17.57
C VAL A 26 -19.06 -19.31 19.07
N LYS A 27 -19.51 -20.24 19.92
CA LYS A 27 -19.51 -20.04 21.38
C LYS A 27 -18.09 -19.90 21.95
N ILE A 28 -17.13 -20.69 21.49
CA ILE A 28 -15.72 -20.60 21.92
C ILE A 28 -15.10 -19.27 21.47
N ILE A 29 -15.37 -18.82 20.24
CA ILE A 29 -14.90 -17.54 19.74
C ILE A 29 -15.50 -16.38 20.54
N LEU A 30 -16.79 -16.46 20.90
CA LEU A 30 -17.47 -15.41 21.67
C LEU A 30 -16.94 -15.31 23.11
N THR A 31 -16.62 -16.46 23.78
CA THR A 31 -16.04 -16.46 25.14
C THR A 31 -14.58 -16.03 25.15
N VAL A 32 -13.78 -16.36 24.12
CA VAL A 32 -12.40 -15.85 23.99
C VAL A 32 -12.39 -14.35 23.68
N PHE A 33 -13.38 -13.86 22.93
CA PHE A 33 -13.50 -12.43 22.62
C PHE A 33 -13.91 -11.57 23.82
N CYS A 34 -14.69 -12.12 24.77
CA CYS A 34 -15.04 -11.41 26.01
C CYS A 34 -13.93 -11.38 27.07
N LEU A 35 -12.97 -12.32 27.02
CA LEU A 35 -11.84 -12.35 27.97
C LEU A 35 -10.61 -11.53 27.52
N LEU A 36 -10.58 -11.06 26.25
CA LEU A 36 -9.50 -10.22 25.69
C LEU A 36 -9.81 -8.72 25.70
N PHE A 37 -10.94 -8.30 26.30
CA PHE A 37 -11.32 -6.86 26.33
C PHE A 37 -10.83 -6.10 27.56
N VAL A 38 -9.92 -6.68 28.34
CA VAL A 38 -9.22 -5.96 29.43
C VAL A 38 -7.72 -6.18 29.27
N ALA A 39 -7.12 -5.60 28.24
CA ALA A 39 -5.71 -5.25 28.23
C ALA A 39 -5.42 -4.32 27.04
N VAL A 40 -5.21 -3.06 27.38
CA VAL A 40 -4.33 -2.11 26.69
C VAL A 40 -4.60 -1.92 25.20
N SER A 41 -5.33 -0.87 24.87
CA SER A 41 -5.21 -0.16 23.61
C SER A 41 -3.77 0.34 23.41
N ALA A 42 -2.87 -0.57 23.05
CA ALA A 42 -1.60 -0.22 22.46
C ALA A 42 -1.89 0.29 21.04
N VAL A 43 -2.12 1.59 20.93
CA VAL A 43 -2.06 2.30 19.67
C VAL A 43 -0.65 2.10 19.14
N SER A 44 -0.50 1.25 18.12
CA SER A 44 0.74 1.17 17.37
C SER A 44 0.94 2.50 16.62
N VAL A 45 1.62 3.42 17.29
CA VAL A 45 2.10 4.68 16.70
C VAL A 45 3.28 4.34 15.81
N ASP A 46 3.02 4.18 14.53
CA ASP A 46 4.03 3.96 13.52
C ASP A 46 4.48 5.30 12.92
N ALA A 47 5.09 6.13 13.75
CA ALA A 47 5.91 7.29 13.33
C ALA A 47 6.74 7.73 14.54
N ALA A 48 8.02 7.93 14.35
CA ALA A 48 8.95 8.30 15.40
C ALA A 48 8.49 9.55 16.13
N GLU A 49 8.00 9.39 17.33
CA GLU A 49 7.58 10.47 18.20
C GLU A 49 8.28 10.35 19.56
N THR A 50 8.96 11.41 19.93
CA THR A 50 9.42 11.59 21.30
C THR A 50 8.24 12.21 22.07
N THR A 51 7.44 11.38 22.73
CA THR A 51 6.42 11.87 23.67
C THR A 51 7.06 12.00 25.05
N GLN A 52 7.35 13.20 25.48
CA GLN A 52 7.63 13.46 26.90
C GLN A 52 6.30 13.55 27.63
N THR A 53 6.01 12.56 28.46
CA THR A 53 4.84 12.57 29.36
C THR A 53 5.22 13.23 30.67
N THR A 54 4.69 14.43 30.93
CA THR A 54 4.71 15.03 32.24
C THR A 54 3.30 14.92 32.83
N GLN A 55 3.17 14.29 34.01
CA GLN A 55 1.92 14.18 34.76
C GLN A 55 1.53 15.54 35.32
N SER A 56 0.42 16.07 34.90
CA SER A 56 -0.63 16.81 35.58
C SER A 56 -1.40 17.62 34.56
N GLY A 57 -2.71 17.36 34.35
CA GLY A 57 -3.66 18.22 33.62
C GLY A 57 -3.27 18.89 32.31
N GLN A 58 -2.17 18.51 31.66
CA GLN A 58 -1.59 19.17 30.51
C GLN A 58 -2.07 18.56 29.19
N THR A 59 -2.61 19.40 28.36
CA THR A 59 -2.84 19.16 26.94
C THR A 59 -1.52 18.69 26.32
N THR A 60 -1.45 17.43 25.85
CA THR A 60 -0.25 16.87 25.21
C THR A 60 0.11 17.70 23.97
N VAL A 61 1.25 18.39 24.03
CA VAL A 61 1.76 19.22 22.94
C VAL A 61 2.23 18.32 21.80
N LYS A 62 1.52 18.36 20.67
CA LYS A 62 1.87 17.56 19.49
C LYS A 62 3.07 18.17 18.78
N LYS A 63 4.05 17.33 18.38
CA LYS A 63 5.25 17.76 17.63
C LYS A 63 5.59 16.75 16.54
N GLY A 64 6.02 17.24 15.39
CA GLY A 64 6.46 16.36 14.28
C GLY A 64 5.32 15.81 13.44
N LEU A 65 5.55 14.67 12.78
CA LEU A 65 4.59 14.01 11.91
C LEU A 65 3.65 13.12 12.73
N VAL A 66 2.37 13.45 12.74
CA VAL A 66 1.33 12.75 13.52
C VAL A 66 0.26 12.21 12.57
N LYS A 67 -0.22 10.99 12.80
CA LYS A 67 -1.34 10.40 12.05
C LYS A 67 -2.61 10.48 12.88
N GLU A 68 -3.62 11.19 12.38
CA GLU A 68 -4.91 11.40 13.05
C GLU A 68 -6.05 11.03 12.09
N LYS A 69 -6.95 10.16 12.52
CA LYS A 69 -8.13 9.72 11.72
C LYS A 69 -7.75 9.35 10.29
N GLY A 70 -6.62 8.60 10.14
CA GLY A 70 -6.13 8.13 8.84
C GLY A 70 -5.34 9.16 8.02
N LYS A 71 -5.26 10.43 8.40
CA LYS A 71 -4.52 11.49 7.71
C LYS A 71 -3.23 11.84 8.46
N TYR A 72 -2.21 12.29 7.74
CA TYR A 72 -0.96 12.76 8.31
C TYR A 72 -0.97 14.28 8.42
N TYR A 73 -0.53 14.80 9.58
CA TYR A 73 -0.34 16.21 9.89
C TYR A 73 1.07 16.42 10.42
N PHE A 74 1.63 17.60 10.24
CA PHE A 74 2.90 17.97 10.85
C PHE A 74 2.68 19.15 11.79
N TYR A 75 3.10 18.98 13.03
CA TYR A 75 2.98 20.00 14.07
C TYR A 75 4.34 20.63 14.37
N GLU A 76 4.36 21.95 14.44
CA GLU A 76 5.46 22.74 14.97
C GLU A 76 5.06 23.33 16.30
N VAL A 77 5.98 23.29 17.27
CA VAL A 77 5.78 23.92 18.58
C VAL A 77 6.17 25.38 18.44
N LYS A 78 5.30 26.28 18.86
CA LYS A 78 5.52 27.72 18.89
C LYS A 78 6.28 28.13 20.15
N GLU A 79 6.73 29.37 20.20
CA GLU A 79 7.44 29.95 21.36
C GLU A 79 6.58 29.96 22.63
N ASP A 80 5.26 30.10 22.50
CA ASP A 80 4.30 30.02 23.61
C ASP A 80 4.04 28.59 24.10
N GLY A 81 4.78 27.60 23.60
CA GLY A 81 4.60 26.18 23.97
C GLY A 81 3.41 25.50 23.30
N THR A 82 2.57 26.22 22.57
CA THR A 82 1.45 25.61 21.82
C THR A 82 1.93 24.96 20.54
N SER A 83 1.17 23.98 20.00
CA SER A 83 1.48 23.37 18.72
C SER A 83 0.50 23.77 17.62
N ALA A 84 1.02 24.00 16.43
CA ALA A 84 0.22 24.35 15.27
C ALA A 84 0.54 23.44 14.08
N ARG A 85 -0.52 23.06 13.31
CA ARG A 85 -0.35 22.33 12.05
C ARG A 85 0.26 23.25 11.00
N ILE A 86 1.27 22.76 10.30
CA ILE A 86 1.74 23.47 9.09
C ILE A 86 0.72 23.29 7.96
N LYS A 87 0.58 24.33 7.13
CA LYS A 87 -0.35 24.36 5.98
C LYS A 87 0.35 24.90 4.75
N ASN A 88 -0.05 24.43 3.57
CA ASN A 88 0.48 24.87 2.27
C ASN A 88 2.02 24.82 2.19
N LYS A 89 2.64 23.84 2.85
CA LYS A 89 4.10 23.75 2.96
C LYS A 89 4.63 22.35 2.66
N TRP A 90 5.81 22.32 2.08
CA TRP A 90 6.64 21.12 1.99
C TRP A 90 7.40 20.90 3.30
N LYS A 91 7.52 19.63 3.73
CA LYS A 91 8.36 19.25 4.86
C LYS A 91 9.11 17.96 4.54
N ASN A 92 10.39 17.94 4.88
CA ASN A 92 11.18 16.72 4.88
C ASN A 92 11.15 16.12 6.27
N VAL A 93 10.81 14.84 6.38
CA VAL A 93 10.72 14.13 7.66
C VAL A 93 11.58 12.89 7.59
N LYS A 94 12.49 12.73 8.56
CA LYS A 94 13.31 11.53 8.71
C LYS A 94 12.49 10.45 9.42
N ASP A 95 12.32 9.33 8.76
CA ASP A 95 11.67 8.17 9.33
C ASP A 95 12.61 7.48 10.33
N ALA A 96 12.18 7.29 11.56
CA ALA A 96 13.03 6.78 12.63
C ALA A 96 13.43 5.32 12.43
N LYS A 97 12.54 4.51 11.83
CA LYS A 97 12.79 3.07 11.61
C LYS A 97 13.73 2.86 10.42
N THR A 98 13.40 3.46 9.29
CA THR A 98 14.16 3.25 8.05
C THR A 98 15.37 4.17 7.90
N LYS A 99 15.49 5.20 8.77
CA LYS A 99 16.50 6.29 8.71
C LYS A 99 16.47 7.10 7.40
N LYS A 100 15.48 6.85 6.52
CA LYS A 100 15.29 7.56 5.25
C LYS A 100 14.52 8.86 5.47
N THR A 101 14.84 9.88 4.68
CA THR A 101 14.09 11.14 4.66
C THR A 101 13.06 11.10 3.54
N TYR A 102 11.80 11.33 3.90
CA TYR A 102 10.69 11.43 2.97
C TYR A 102 10.18 12.87 2.92
N ARG A 103 9.67 13.27 1.76
CA ARG A 103 9.12 14.60 1.53
C ARG A 103 7.60 14.53 1.50
N TYR A 104 6.95 15.43 2.23
CA TYR A 104 5.49 15.56 2.36
C TYR A 104 5.05 16.94 1.89
N TYR A 105 3.83 17.07 1.41
CA TYR A 105 3.18 18.36 1.22
C TYR A 105 1.89 18.41 2.01
N PHE A 106 1.76 19.40 2.87
CA PHE A 106 0.59 19.63 3.70
C PHE A 106 -0.29 20.68 3.00
N GLY A 107 -1.55 20.34 2.75
CA GLY A 107 -2.51 21.17 2.04
C GLY A 107 -3.04 22.32 2.88
N LYS A 108 -4.09 22.98 2.37
CA LYS A 108 -4.73 24.13 3.03
C LYS A 108 -5.32 23.78 4.41
N ASP A 109 -5.84 22.57 4.58
CA ASP A 109 -6.36 22.03 5.84
C ASP A 109 -5.27 21.47 6.78
N GLY A 110 -4.01 21.50 6.37
CA GLY A 110 -2.87 20.94 7.08
C GLY A 110 -2.72 19.43 6.93
N ALA A 111 -3.64 18.73 6.26
CA ALA A 111 -3.47 17.33 5.96
C ALA A 111 -2.44 17.12 4.82
N ALA A 112 -1.59 16.10 4.97
CA ALA A 112 -0.68 15.72 3.90
C ALA A 112 -1.44 15.09 2.74
N TYR A 113 -1.07 15.44 1.50
CA TYR A 113 -1.59 14.75 0.32
C TYR A 113 -1.16 13.29 0.33
N ALA A 114 -2.12 12.39 0.24
CA ALA A 114 -1.90 10.96 0.28
C ALA A 114 -2.72 10.25 -0.80
N GLY A 115 -2.18 9.16 -1.30
CA GLY A 115 -2.92 8.18 -2.06
C GLY A 115 -3.93 7.42 -1.18
N SER A 116 -4.71 6.57 -1.79
CA SER A 116 -5.70 5.72 -1.11
C SER A 116 -5.45 4.24 -1.42
N LYS A 117 -6.17 3.37 -0.73
CA LYS A 117 -6.33 1.98 -1.13
C LYS A 117 -7.76 1.75 -1.57
N ASP A 118 -7.96 0.87 -2.54
CA ASP A 118 -9.30 0.39 -2.89
C ASP A 118 -9.76 -0.71 -1.91
N MET A 119 -10.95 -1.26 -2.14
CA MET A 119 -11.53 -2.32 -1.29
C MET A 119 -10.68 -3.60 -1.26
N PHE A 120 -9.84 -3.83 -2.27
CA PHE A 120 -8.91 -4.96 -2.36
C PHE A 120 -7.51 -4.64 -1.79
N GLY A 121 -7.33 -3.47 -1.18
CA GLY A 121 -6.05 -3.01 -0.63
C GLY A 121 -5.03 -2.53 -1.69
N ARG A 122 -5.41 -2.45 -2.98
CA ARG A 122 -4.54 -2.01 -4.07
C ARG A 122 -4.31 -0.50 -3.98
N LYS A 123 -3.07 -0.08 -4.20
CA LYS A 123 -2.64 1.31 -3.99
C LYS A 123 -3.05 2.21 -5.16
N LYS A 124 -3.74 3.31 -4.86
CA LYS A 124 -4.05 4.40 -5.78
C LYS A 124 -3.24 5.63 -5.40
N LEU A 125 -2.43 6.13 -6.31
CA LEU A 125 -1.61 7.32 -6.07
C LEU A 125 -2.47 8.59 -6.08
N ALA A 126 -2.13 9.57 -5.24
CA ALA A 126 -2.64 10.93 -5.40
C ALA A 126 -1.66 11.73 -6.27
N VAL A 127 -2.14 12.23 -7.41
CA VAL A 127 -1.38 13.19 -8.24
C VAL A 127 -1.96 14.57 -8.01
N LYS A 128 -1.13 15.53 -7.54
CA LYS A 128 -1.57 16.89 -7.16
C LYS A 128 -0.69 17.95 -7.81
N LYS A 129 -1.32 19.06 -8.24
CA LYS A 129 -0.64 20.25 -8.75
C LYS A 129 -0.26 21.16 -7.59
N ILE A 130 1.03 21.48 -7.47
CA ILE A 130 1.61 22.31 -6.41
C ILE A 130 2.60 23.26 -7.08
N GLY A 131 2.40 24.56 -6.94
CA GLY A 131 3.28 25.56 -7.56
C GLY A 131 3.44 25.35 -9.07
N GLY A 132 2.36 25.08 -9.78
CA GLY A 132 2.36 24.86 -11.24
C GLY A 132 2.85 23.50 -11.71
N LYS A 133 3.49 22.67 -10.85
CA LYS A 133 4.04 21.35 -11.17
C LYS A 133 3.19 20.25 -10.56
N GLN A 134 3.15 19.07 -11.18
CA GLN A 134 2.45 17.89 -10.66
C GLN A 134 3.41 16.98 -9.90
N TYR A 135 2.94 16.44 -8.77
CA TYR A 135 3.67 15.50 -7.91
C TYR A 135 2.76 14.32 -7.54
N GLY A 136 3.36 13.15 -7.36
CA GLY A 136 2.69 11.95 -6.88
C GLY A 136 2.94 11.72 -5.40
N PHE A 137 1.93 11.21 -4.69
CA PHE A 137 2.03 10.81 -3.29
C PHE A 137 1.52 9.38 -3.12
N ASP A 138 2.22 8.59 -2.31
CA ASP A 138 1.82 7.24 -1.96
C ASP A 138 0.74 7.22 -0.85
N THR A 139 0.32 6.03 -0.45
CA THR A 139 -0.68 5.83 0.61
C THR A 139 -0.19 6.24 2.01
N ASN A 140 1.10 6.48 2.18
CA ASN A 140 1.71 7.01 3.40
C ASN A 140 2.01 8.52 3.28
N ALA A 141 1.40 9.20 2.32
CA ALA A 141 1.59 10.62 2.02
C ALA A 141 3.02 11.02 1.61
N ARG A 142 3.88 10.07 1.27
CA ARG A 142 5.25 10.32 0.85
C ARG A 142 5.30 10.72 -0.60
N MET A 143 6.01 11.81 -0.93
CA MET A 143 6.23 12.22 -2.33
C MET A 143 7.01 11.14 -3.07
N ILE A 144 6.49 10.74 -4.24
CA ILE A 144 7.07 9.71 -5.07
C ILE A 144 8.16 10.28 -5.96
N LYS A 145 9.23 9.51 -6.15
CA LYS A 145 10.28 9.71 -7.13
C LYS A 145 10.42 8.45 -7.99
N GLY A 146 10.86 8.61 -9.23
CA GLY A 146 10.99 7.50 -10.16
C GLY A 146 9.65 7.00 -10.71
N VAL A 147 9.57 5.73 -11.08
CA VAL A 147 8.34 5.13 -11.61
C VAL A 147 7.54 4.48 -10.49
N ALA A 148 6.22 4.61 -10.53
CA ALA A 148 5.32 3.99 -9.57
C ALA A 148 4.06 3.46 -10.27
N ALA A 149 3.49 2.39 -9.72
CA ALA A 149 2.21 1.84 -10.14
C ALA A 149 1.05 2.47 -9.36
N SER A 150 -0.09 2.63 -10.02
CA SER A 150 -1.35 3.05 -9.43
C SER A 150 -2.47 2.19 -9.98
N TYR A 151 -3.33 1.68 -9.11
CA TYR A 151 -4.53 0.97 -9.51
C TYR A 151 -5.69 1.96 -9.65
N LEU A 152 -6.32 1.97 -10.82
CA LEU A 152 -7.50 2.76 -11.14
C LEU A 152 -8.64 1.81 -11.50
N ASP A 153 -9.86 2.31 -11.58
CA ASP A 153 -11.02 1.50 -12.00
C ASP A 153 -10.83 0.90 -13.41
N SER A 154 -10.05 1.60 -14.27
CA SER A 154 -9.64 1.14 -15.59
C SER A 154 -8.41 0.22 -15.60
N GLY A 155 -8.04 -0.34 -14.44
CA GLY A 155 -6.87 -1.19 -14.25
C GLY A 155 -5.62 -0.45 -13.79
N GLU A 156 -4.52 -1.17 -13.77
CA GLU A 156 -3.23 -0.66 -13.31
C GLU A 156 -2.55 0.24 -14.34
N LYS A 157 -1.95 1.31 -13.87
CA LYS A 157 -1.20 2.27 -14.71
C LYS A 157 0.12 2.64 -14.07
N LEU A 158 1.14 2.79 -14.89
CA LEU A 158 2.45 3.29 -14.47
C LEU A 158 2.55 4.81 -14.68
N TYR A 159 3.16 5.47 -13.71
CA TYR A 159 3.44 6.90 -13.69
C TYR A 159 4.94 7.12 -13.50
N ALA A 160 5.52 8.03 -14.26
CA ALA A 160 6.91 8.43 -14.08
C ALA A 160 7.00 9.81 -13.42
N PHE A 161 7.86 9.90 -12.42
CA PHE A 161 8.24 11.14 -11.77
C PHE A 161 9.75 11.31 -11.87
N ASN A 162 10.22 12.53 -11.98
CA ASN A 162 11.66 12.81 -12.02
C ASN A 162 12.33 12.25 -10.76
N SER A 163 13.42 11.50 -10.92
CA SER A 163 14.09 10.81 -9.81
C SER A 163 14.75 11.75 -8.78
N LYS A 164 15.08 12.97 -9.18
CA LYS A 164 15.66 13.99 -8.30
C LYS A 164 14.59 14.87 -7.66
N THR A 165 13.68 15.43 -8.47
CA THR A 165 12.71 16.45 -8.04
C THR A 165 11.35 15.91 -7.64
N GLY A 166 10.94 14.71 -8.10
CA GLY A 166 9.60 14.15 -7.92
C GLY A 166 8.53 14.77 -8.83
N VAL A 167 8.90 15.66 -9.74
CA VAL A 167 7.96 16.26 -10.71
C VAL A 167 7.50 15.19 -11.69
N TYR A 168 6.20 15.18 -11.99
CA TYR A 168 5.60 14.27 -12.96
C TYR A 168 6.20 14.44 -14.35
N ASP A 169 6.69 13.36 -14.93
CA ASP A 169 7.27 13.30 -16.26
C ASP A 169 6.23 12.73 -17.24
N VAL A 170 5.54 13.64 -17.92
CA VAL A 170 4.48 13.31 -18.90
C VAL A 170 5.05 12.50 -20.06
N SER A 171 6.21 12.89 -20.61
CA SER A 171 6.82 12.24 -21.77
C SER A 171 7.23 10.80 -21.45
N LYS A 172 7.97 10.61 -20.33
CA LYS A 172 8.37 9.28 -19.88
C LYS A 172 7.16 8.42 -19.52
N THR A 173 6.12 9.00 -18.89
CA THR A 173 4.88 8.28 -18.57
C THR A 173 4.20 7.75 -19.83
N LYS A 174 4.08 8.58 -20.90
CA LYS A 174 3.50 8.15 -22.18
C LYS A 174 4.28 6.99 -22.79
N LYS A 175 5.62 7.07 -22.82
CA LYS A 175 6.50 6.00 -23.34
C LYS A 175 6.32 4.69 -22.55
N ILE A 176 6.32 4.76 -21.21
CA ILE A 176 6.13 3.61 -20.32
C ILE A 176 4.76 2.97 -20.55
N ARG A 177 3.68 3.77 -20.60
CA ARG A 177 2.33 3.24 -20.83
C ARG A 177 2.17 2.59 -22.21
N LYS A 178 2.85 3.11 -23.25
CA LYS A 178 2.88 2.47 -24.57
C LYS A 178 3.57 1.09 -24.52
N ALA A 179 4.64 0.96 -23.75
CA ALA A 179 5.39 -0.29 -23.60
C ALA A 179 4.75 -1.29 -22.62
N TYR A 180 3.90 -0.83 -21.70
CA TYR A 180 3.22 -1.64 -20.67
C TYR A 180 1.91 -2.22 -21.20
N GLY A 181 1.63 -3.47 -20.85
CA GLY A 181 0.39 -4.20 -21.12
C GLY A 181 0.59 -5.69 -20.94
N TYR A 182 -0.49 -6.41 -20.65
CA TYR A 182 -0.47 -7.86 -20.53
C TYR A 182 0.04 -8.52 -21.83
N GLU A 183 0.91 -9.51 -21.69
CA GLU A 183 1.59 -10.25 -22.76
C GLU A 183 2.42 -9.42 -23.74
N LYS A 184 2.59 -8.11 -23.53
CA LYS A 184 3.58 -7.36 -24.32
C LYS A 184 5.00 -7.80 -23.96
N LYS A 185 5.90 -7.77 -24.97
CA LYS A 185 7.34 -8.02 -24.78
C LYS A 185 7.88 -7.14 -23.64
N ALA A 186 8.57 -7.74 -22.67
CA ALA A 186 9.04 -7.02 -21.48
C ALA A 186 10.26 -6.12 -21.78
N ALA A 187 11.07 -6.44 -22.79
CA ALA A 187 12.32 -5.73 -23.08
C ALA A 187 12.15 -4.21 -23.30
N PRO A 188 11.17 -3.69 -24.09
CA PRO A 188 10.99 -2.25 -24.25
C PRO A 188 10.66 -1.55 -22.93
N LEU A 189 9.80 -2.15 -22.10
CA LEU A 189 9.45 -1.60 -20.80
C LEU A 189 10.65 -1.62 -19.84
N LYS A 190 11.38 -2.73 -19.75
CA LYS A 190 12.59 -2.88 -18.93
C LYS A 190 13.64 -1.83 -19.28
N LYS A 191 13.83 -1.51 -20.58
CA LYS A 191 14.74 -0.44 -21.04
C LYS A 191 14.34 0.93 -20.49
N LEU A 192 13.03 1.24 -20.42
CA LEU A 192 12.51 2.51 -19.88
C LEU A 192 12.57 2.58 -18.35
N LEU A 193 12.38 1.46 -17.67
CA LEU A 193 12.40 1.35 -16.20
C LEU A 193 13.84 1.35 -15.64
N GLY A 194 14.79 0.83 -16.40
CA GLY A 194 16.16 0.60 -15.94
C GLY A 194 16.31 -0.68 -15.12
N LYS A 195 17.44 -0.83 -14.44
CA LYS A 195 17.77 -2.04 -13.67
C LYS A 195 16.88 -2.17 -12.41
N PRO A 196 16.22 -3.30 -12.19
CA PRO A 196 15.49 -3.56 -10.94
C PRO A 196 16.48 -3.73 -9.78
N LYS A 197 16.03 -3.43 -8.56
CA LYS A 197 16.83 -3.62 -7.33
C LYS A 197 17.05 -5.08 -6.99
N LYS A 198 16.08 -5.93 -7.32
CA LYS A 198 16.09 -7.36 -7.06
C LYS A 198 15.28 -8.08 -8.12
N ILE A 199 15.69 -9.27 -8.48
CA ILE A 199 14.94 -10.20 -9.31
C ILE A 199 14.74 -11.48 -8.50
N LYS A 200 13.49 -11.94 -8.40
CA LYS A 200 13.18 -13.29 -7.95
C LYS A 200 12.77 -14.09 -9.18
N LYS A 201 13.35 -15.26 -9.34
CA LYS A 201 12.96 -16.26 -10.34
C LYS A 201 11.98 -17.22 -9.70
N GLY A 202 11.01 -17.68 -10.45
CA GLY A 202 10.03 -18.67 -10.06
C GLY A 202 9.71 -19.60 -11.22
N THR A 203 8.90 -20.58 -10.96
CA THR A 203 8.31 -21.49 -11.93
C THR A 203 6.81 -21.32 -11.92
N GLY A 204 6.18 -21.38 -13.08
CA GLY A 204 4.73 -21.24 -13.25
C GLY A 204 4.24 -22.10 -14.41
N CYS A 205 2.96 -21.99 -14.72
CA CYS A 205 2.31 -22.77 -15.79
C CYS A 205 2.35 -22.08 -17.15
N TYR A 206 2.90 -20.86 -17.25
CA TYR A 206 2.92 -20.09 -18.50
C TYR A 206 4.15 -20.43 -19.37
N GLY A 207 3.92 -20.60 -20.64
CA GLY A 207 4.97 -20.76 -21.67
C GLY A 207 5.94 -21.89 -21.37
N ASN A 208 7.22 -21.56 -21.11
CA ASN A 208 8.27 -22.52 -20.75
C ASN A 208 8.42 -22.70 -19.22
N GLY A 209 7.49 -22.19 -18.43
CA GLY A 209 7.46 -22.32 -16.97
C GLY A 209 8.36 -21.33 -16.23
N LYS A 210 9.07 -20.43 -16.91
CA LYS A 210 9.92 -19.45 -16.23
C LYS A 210 9.18 -18.15 -15.96
N GLU A 211 9.17 -17.73 -14.71
CA GLU A 211 8.54 -16.49 -14.23
C GLU A 211 9.52 -15.63 -13.43
N TYR A 212 9.32 -14.31 -13.46
CA TYR A 212 10.20 -13.37 -12.79
C TYR A 212 9.40 -12.29 -12.06
N LEU A 213 9.84 -11.94 -10.84
CA LEU A 213 9.39 -10.77 -10.10
C LEU A 213 10.54 -9.75 -10.04
N LEU A 214 10.38 -8.66 -10.76
CA LEU A 214 11.36 -7.58 -10.85
C LEU A 214 10.98 -6.46 -9.88
N TYR A 215 11.74 -6.32 -8.80
CA TYR A 215 11.48 -5.34 -7.74
C TYR A 215 12.08 -3.98 -8.08
N TYR A 216 11.24 -2.97 -8.20
CA TYR A 216 11.60 -1.56 -8.31
C TYR A 216 11.28 -0.83 -7.00
N ASP A 217 11.59 0.47 -6.89
CA ASP A 217 11.39 1.24 -5.65
C ASP A 217 9.92 1.27 -5.18
N ASN A 218 8.98 1.39 -6.10
CA ASN A 218 7.58 1.67 -5.78
C ASN A 218 6.60 0.62 -6.30
N PHE A 219 7.07 -0.44 -6.95
CA PHE A 219 6.24 -1.54 -7.47
C PHE A 219 7.08 -2.77 -7.80
N VAL A 220 6.41 -3.87 -8.06
CA VAL A 220 7.01 -5.10 -8.59
C VAL A 220 6.41 -5.35 -9.97
N LEU A 221 7.25 -5.59 -10.98
CA LEU A 221 6.83 -6.03 -12.31
C LEU A 221 6.89 -7.56 -12.35
N SER A 222 5.77 -8.19 -12.71
CA SER A 222 5.69 -9.63 -12.97
C SER A 222 5.81 -9.91 -14.45
N THR A 223 6.67 -10.85 -14.82
CA THR A 223 6.93 -11.28 -16.20
C THR A 223 7.08 -12.79 -16.26
N GLY A 224 6.90 -13.38 -17.44
CA GLY A 224 7.17 -14.78 -17.70
C GLY A 224 7.66 -14.99 -19.12
N GLU A 225 8.22 -16.15 -19.42
CA GLU A 225 8.70 -16.50 -20.76
C GLU A 225 7.65 -17.32 -21.51
N THR A 226 7.39 -16.95 -22.76
CA THR A 226 6.61 -17.78 -23.70
C THR A 226 7.32 -19.12 -23.97
N ALA A 227 6.64 -20.07 -24.61
CA ALA A 227 7.25 -21.32 -25.04
C ALA A 227 8.49 -21.10 -25.94
N LYS A 228 8.54 -19.98 -26.69
CA LYS A 228 9.68 -19.58 -27.54
C LYS A 228 10.76 -18.79 -26.76
N GLY A 229 10.69 -18.71 -25.44
CA GLY A 229 11.67 -18.02 -24.59
C GLY A 229 11.60 -16.48 -24.64
N VAL A 230 10.53 -15.89 -25.17
CA VAL A 230 10.34 -14.44 -25.19
C VAL A 230 9.73 -13.99 -23.87
N GLU A 231 10.41 -13.09 -23.13
CA GLU A 231 9.88 -12.54 -21.88
C GLU A 231 8.75 -11.54 -22.15
N VAL A 232 7.60 -11.75 -21.51
CA VAL A 232 6.37 -10.95 -21.61
C VAL A 232 5.91 -10.47 -20.25
N ILE A 233 5.09 -9.41 -20.22
CA ILE A 233 4.57 -8.76 -19.04
C ILE A 233 3.29 -9.45 -18.59
N PHE A 234 3.18 -9.78 -17.29
CA PHE A 234 1.93 -10.23 -16.67
C PHE A 234 1.18 -9.08 -15.98
N GLY A 235 1.90 -8.16 -15.33
CA GLY A 235 1.31 -7.04 -14.63
C GLY A 235 2.26 -6.40 -13.62
N VAL A 236 1.72 -5.51 -12.79
CA VAL A 236 2.45 -4.89 -11.66
C VAL A 236 1.71 -5.10 -10.35
N MET A 237 2.47 -5.13 -9.23
CA MET A 237 1.98 -5.29 -7.87
C MET A 237 2.49 -4.17 -6.97
#